data_188f4d5c423c6f079660c1b87aa290c3
#
_entry.id   188f4d5c423c6f079660c1b87aa290c3
#
_cell.length_a   1.000
_cell.length_b   1.000
_cell.length_c   1.000
_cell.angle_alpha   90.00
_cell.angle_beta   90.00
_cell.angle_gamma   90.00
#
_symmetry.space_group_name_H-M   'P 1'
#
loop_
_entity.id
_entity.type
_entity.pdbx_description
1 polymer ?
#
loop_
_entity_poly.entity_id
_entity_poly.type
_entity_poly.pdbx_seq_one_letter_code
_entity_poly.pdbx_strand_id
1 'polypeptide(L)'
;MAELVDHLAELTGFRDRELLDVTLVGALRDLLRPRAVAIYRSVGEAGQERWLTRARLSHDDLAASADPAWIDLDGLPRHEEHPHRLQAFHDQAIVLVAGDPHRAFFPVATDREQLGVMEVESEAPLDERDQRLVMSILRIYRNFQGLLDYSERDTLTGLLNRKTFDESFLKMVAQPAPA
;
A
#
# COMPACT_ATOMS: atom_id res chain seq x y z
N MET A 1 15.14 4.56 17.40
CA MET A 1 13.99 4.26 18.28
C MET A 1 12.97 5.40 18.27
N ALA A 2 13.36 6.62 18.58
CA ALA A 2 12.45 7.80 18.52
C ALA A 2 11.81 7.96 17.14
N GLU A 3 12.62 7.94 16.08
CA GLU A 3 12.15 8.04 14.68
C GLU A 3 11.09 6.98 14.30
N LEU A 4 11.26 5.73 14.77
CA LEU A 4 10.25 4.69 14.56
C LEU A 4 8.94 5.00 15.29
N VAL A 5 9.01 5.49 16.52
CA VAL A 5 7.83 5.87 17.31
C VAL A 5 7.10 7.04 16.67
N ASP A 6 7.83 8.04 16.17
CA ASP A 6 7.25 9.19 15.48
C ASP A 6 6.53 8.75 14.19
N HIS A 7 7.13 7.88 13.38
CA HIS A 7 6.47 7.32 12.18
C HIS A 7 5.22 6.50 12.52
N LEU A 8 5.25 5.72 13.60
CA LEU A 8 4.08 4.96 14.04
C LEU A 8 2.96 5.89 14.53
N ALA A 9 3.31 6.98 15.22
CA ALA A 9 2.35 7.98 15.65
C ALA A 9 1.69 8.69 14.45
N GLU A 10 2.47 9.05 13.42
CA GLU A 10 1.95 9.61 12.17
C GLU A 10 1.02 8.63 11.46
N LEU A 11 1.43 7.36 11.33
CA LEU A 11 0.66 6.32 10.67
C LEU A 11 -0.72 6.14 11.27
N THR A 12 -0.83 6.22 12.60
CA THR A 12 -2.09 6.03 13.32
C THR A 12 -2.90 7.32 13.49
N GLY A 13 -2.32 8.48 13.16
CA GLY A 13 -2.97 9.78 13.24
C GLY A 13 -3.93 10.08 12.07
N PHE A 14 -3.80 9.38 10.96
CA PHE A 14 -4.58 9.64 9.76
C PHE A 14 -5.81 8.74 9.64
N ARG A 15 -6.93 9.36 9.25
CA ARG A 15 -8.18 8.67 8.92
C ARG A 15 -8.41 8.54 7.40
N ASP A 16 -7.45 8.99 6.62
CA ASP A 16 -7.49 8.94 5.17
C ASP A 16 -6.57 7.83 4.66
N ARG A 17 -7.12 6.88 3.89
CA ARG A 17 -6.37 5.73 3.37
C ARG A 17 -5.24 6.14 2.43
N GLU A 18 -5.44 7.17 1.61
CA GLU A 18 -4.41 7.63 0.68
C GLU A 18 -3.23 8.23 1.44
N LEU A 19 -3.53 9.00 2.47
CA LEU A 19 -2.51 9.60 3.34
C LEU A 19 -1.78 8.53 4.16
N LEU A 20 -2.49 7.48 4.56
CA LEU A 20 -1.92 6.33 5.26
C LEU A 20 -0.90 5.59 4.37
N ASP A 21 -1.23 5.36 3.10
CA ASP A 21 -0.35 4.70 2.14
C ASP A 21 0.93 5.53 1.88
N VAL A 22 0.77 6.84 1.69
CA VAL A 22 1.90 7.78 1.51
C VAL A 22 2.79 7.83 2.76
N THR A 23 2.19 7.87 3.94
CA THR A 23 2.93 7.87 5.21
C THR A 23 3.68 6.55 5.42
N LEU A 24 3.09 5.42 5.04
CA LEU A 24 3.72 4.11 5.12
C LEU A 24 4.99 4.03 4.26
N VAL A 25 4.91 4.41 2.98
CA VAL A 25 6.10 4.37 2.11
C VAL A 25 7.16 5.38 2.54
N GLY A 26 6.75 6.55 3.06
CA GLY A 26 7.64 7.55 3.63
C GLY A 26 8.42 7.03 4.84
N ALA A 27 7.72 6.38 5.78
CA ALA A 27 8.32 5.78 6.96
C ALA A 27 9.36 4.70 6.59
N LEU A 28 9.02 3.81 5.66
CA LEU A 28 9.93 2.76 5.21
C LEU A 28 11.13 3.31 4.45
N ARG A 29 10.96 4.37 3.63
CA ARG A 29 12.07 5.06 3.00
C ARG A 29 13.06 5.62 4.03
N ASP A 30 12.56 6.27 5.06
CA ASP A 30 13.40 6.90 6.08
C ASP A 30 14.12 5.86 6.96
N LEU A 31 13.46 4.75 7.28
CA LEU A 31 14.01 3.70 8.15
C LEU A 31 15.00 2.77 7.43
N LEU A 32 14.71 2.39 6.19
CA LEU A 32 15.50 1.40 5.43
C LEU A 32 16.48 2.04 4.44
N ARG A 33 16.22 3.28 4.04
CA ARG A 33 16.96 4.00 2.99
C ARG A 33 17.11 3.19 1.69
N PRO A 34 16.02 2.61 1.17
CA PRO A 34 16.03 1.83 -0.05
C PRO A 34 16.13 2.73 -1.28
N ARG A 35 16.33 2.14 -2.47
CA ARG A 35 16.21 2.87 -3.74
C ARG A 35 14.77 3.33 -3.98
N ALA A 36 13.81 2.46 -3.71
CA ALA A 36 12.39 2.79 -3.82
C ALA A 36 11.55 1.89 -2.90
N VAL A 37 10.42 2.43 -2.48
CA VAL A 37 9.33 1.70 -1.80
C VAL A 37 8.03 1.99 -2.52
N ALA A 38 7.22 0.96 -2.73
CA ALA A 38 5.90 1.11 -3.32
C ALA A 38 4.89 0.17 -2.67
N ILE A 39 3.64 0.60 -2.59
CA ILE A 39 2.52 -0.25 -2.23
C ILE A 39 1.56 -0.35 -3.41
N TYR A 40 1.25 -1.57 -3.80
CA TYR A 40 0.35 -1.91 -4.90
C TYR A 40 -0.86 -2.64 -4.36
N ARG A 41 -2.02 -2.25 -4.85
CA ARG A 41 -3.29 -2.91 -4.53
C ARG A 41 -3.76 -3.76 -5.70
N SER A 42 -4.27 -4.94 -5.40
CA SER A 42 -5.00 -5.75 -6.36
C SER A 42 -6.38 -5.17 -6.56
N VAL A 43 -6.74 -4.86 -7.80
CA VAL A 43 -8.04 -4.29 -8.18
C VAL A 43 -8.60 -5.00 -9.40
N GLY A 44 -9.91 -4.91 -9.63
CA GLY A 44 -10.60 -5.54 -10.75
C GLY A 44 -11.35 -6.81 -10.35
N GLU A 45 -12.00 -7.43 -11.33
CA GLU A 45 -12.76 -8.66 -11.15
C GLU A 45 -11.85 -9.88 -11.20
N ALA A 46 -12.32 -11.00 -10.63
CA ALA A 46 -11.61 -12.27 -10.63
C ALA A 46 -11.23 -12.72 -12.05
N GLY A 47 -9.95 -12.99 -12.28
CA GLY A 47 -9.38 -13.36 -13.58
C GLY A 47 -9.01 -12.18 -14.48
N GLN A 48 -9.25 -10.94 -14.04
CA GLN A 48 -8.86 -9.72 -14.73
C GLN A 48 -8.21 -8.70 -13.78
N GLU A 49 -7.59 -9.20 -12.72
CA GLU A 49 -7.00 -8.36 -11.69
C GLU A 49 -5.81 -7.57 -12.22
N ARG A 50 -5.65 -6.37 -11.70
CA ARG A 50 -4.64 -5.39 -12.07
C ARG A 50 -3.92 -4.87 -10.83
N TRP A 51 -2.73 -4.34 -11.04
CA TRP A 51 -1.97 -3.66 -10.01
C TRP A 51 -2.19 -2.15 -10.05
N LEU A 52 -2.82 -1.61 -9.01
CA LEU A 52 -2.98 -0.18 -8.80
C LEU A 52 -1.85 0.30 -7.86
N THR A 53 -1.09 1.31 -8.30
CA THR A 53 -0.10 1.97 -7.45
C THR A 53 -0.80 2.87 -6.44
N ARG A 54 -0.74 2.52 -5.17
CA ARG A 54 -1.30 3.34 -4.08
C ARG A 54 -0.36 4.42 -3.60
N ALA A 55 0.91 4.11 -3.53
CA ALA A 55 1.99 5.05 -3.28
C ALA A 55 3.31 4.45 -3.75
N ARG A 56 4.16 5.25 -4.37
CA ARG A 56 5.54 4.91 -4.71
C ARG A 56 6.44 6.09 -4.37
N LEU A 57 7.57 5.82 -3.76
CA LEU A 57 8.54 6.81 -3.35
C LEU A 57 9.96 6.27 -3.57
N SER A 58 10.69 6.92 -4.48
CA SER A 58 12.12 6.67 -4.66
C SER A 58 12.92 7.52 -3.70
N HIS A 59 14.19 7.19 -3.53
CA HIS A 59 15.03 7.89 -2.55
C HIS A 59 15.22 9.38 -2.90
N ASP A 60 15.19 9.74 -4.18
CA ASP A 60 15.33 11.11 -4.67
C ASP A 60 14.01 11.88 -4.81
N ASP A 61 12.87 11.22 -4.62
CA ASP A 61 11.57 11.86 -4.78
C ASP A 61 11.25 12.78 -3.61
N LEU A 62 10.72 13.97 -3.92
CA LEU A 62 10.22 14.91 -2.92
C LEU A 62 8.84 14.51 -2.38
N ALA A 63 8.05 13.81 -3.18
CA ALA A 63 6.71 13.37 -2.83
C ALA A 63 6.40 12.00 -3.46
N ALA A 64 5.56 11.23 -2.81
CA ALA A 64 5.09 9.97 -3.33
C ALA A 64 4.20 10.17 -4.56
N SER A 65 4.34 9.30 -5.55
CA SER A 65 3.45 9.17 -6.69
C SER A 65 2.44 8.05 -6.47
N ALA A 66 1.26 8.17 -7.08
CA ALA A 66 0.20 7.17 -7.06
C ALA A 66 -0.60 7.21 -8.35
N ASP A 67 -1.25 6.11 -8.69
CA ASP A 67 -2.24 6.13 -9.76
C ASP A 67 -3.46 6.96 -9.34
N PRO A 68 -4.02 7.80 -10.23
CA PRO A 68 -5.17 8.61 -9.89
C PRO A 68 -6.42 7.74 -9.66
N ALA A 69 -7.33 8.20 -8.81
CA ALA A 69 -8.55 7.48 -8.46
C ALA A 69 -9.51 7.21 -9.66
N TRP A 70 -9.36 7.99 -10.75
CA TRP A 70 -10.16 7.86 -11.98
C TRP A 70 -9.46 7.09 -13.10
N ILE A 71 -8.33 6.42 -12.81
CA ILE A 71 -7.60 5.66 -13.83
C ILE A 71 -8.49 4.56 -14.40
N ASP A 72 -8.43 4.38 -15.72
CA ASP A 72 -9.05 3.25 -16.36
C ASP A 72 -8.30 1.98 -15.98
N LEU A 73 -9.03 1.02 -15.40
CA LEU A 73 -8.44 -0.26 -14.97
C LEU A 73 -7.74 -0.99 -16.11
N ASP A 74 -8.24 -0.88 -17.33
CA ASP A 74 -7.63 -1.53 -18.50
C ASP A 74 -6.24 -0.98 -18.84
N GLY A 75 -5.92 0.22 -18.40
CA GLY A 75 -4.60 0.83 -18.53
C GLY A 75 -3.58 0.39 -17.47
N LEU A 76 -4.02 -0.31 -16.42
CA LEU A 76 -3.14 -0.79 -15.36
C LEU A 76 -2.44 -2.09 -15.73
N PRO A 77 -1.21 -2.35 -15.20
CA PRO A 77 -0.52 -3.62 -15.40
C PRO A 77 -1.33 -4.80 -14.89
N ARG A 78 -1.33 -5.89 -15.65
CA ARG A 78 -1.92 -7.16 -15.23
C ARG A 78 -1.11 -7.82 -14.13
N HIS A 79 -1.74 -8.67 -13.35
CA HIS A 79 -1.06 -9.46 -12.33
C HIS A 79 0.11 -10.27 -12.89
N GLU A 80 -0.07 -10.90 -14.04
CA GLU A 80 0.92 -11.77 -14.68
C GLU A 80 2.16 -11.04 -15.19
N GLU A 81 2.07 -9.73 -15.42
CA GLU A 81 3.21 -8.91 -15.86
C GLU A 81 4.25 -8.71 -14.74
N HIS A 82 3.88 -8.99 -13.49
CA HIS A 82 4.74 -8.89 -12.31
C HIS A 82 4.74 -10.20 -11.51
N PRO A 83 5.40 -11.26 -11.99
CA PRO A 83 5.28 -12.61 -11.43
C PRO A 83 5.73 -12.73 -9.97
N HIS A 84 6.76 -12.02 -9.55
CA HIS A 84 7.23 -12.06 -8.16
C HIS A 84 6.26 -11.35 -7.20
N ARG A 85 5.66 -10.24 -7.66
CA ARG A 85 4.59 -9.55 -6.92
C ARG A 85 3.38 -10.46 -6.78
N LEU A 86 2.98 -11.10 -7.88
CA LEU A 86 1.88 -12.05 -7.89
C LEU A 86 2.15 -13.25 -6.97
N GLN A 87 3.37 -13.77 -6.97
CA GLN A 87 3.77 -14.86 -6.09
C GLN A 87 3.62 -14.47 -4.61
N ALA A 88 4.16 -13.30 -4.19
CA ALA A 88 4.02 -12.83 -2.81
C ALA A 88 2.54 -12.66 -2.41
N PHE A 89 1.72 -12.16 -3.32
CA PHE A 89 0.29 -11.98 -3.12
C PHE A 89 -0.46 -13.30 -2.95
N HIS A 90 -0.19 -14.28 -3.81
CA HIS A 90 -0.82 -15.60 -3.76
C HIS A 90 -0.38 -16.43 -2.56
N ASP A 91 0.93 -16.54 -2.36
CA ASP A 91 1.51 -17.40 -1.33
C ASP A 91 1.42 -16.79 0.08
N GLN A 92 1.06 -15.50 0.16
CA GLN A 92 1.05 -14.73 1.41
C GLN A 92 2.38 -14.87 2.19
N ALA A 93 3.47 -14.84 1.45
CA ALA A 93 4.84 -15.00 1.95
C ALA A 93 5.76 -13.93 1.35
N ILE A 94 6.86 -13.64 2.04
CA ILE A 94 7.89 -12.75 1.53
C ILE A 94 8.60 -13.42 0.36
N VAL A 95 8.74 -12.69 -0.75
CA VAL A 95 9.52 -13.11 -1.92
C VAL A 95 10.73 -12.20 -2.04
N LEU A 96 11.92 -12.78 -2.07
CA LEU A 96 13.18 -12.07 -2.24
C LEU A 96 13.77 -12.40 -3.61
N VAL A 97 14.14 -11.36 -4.36
CA VAL A 97 14.73 -11.49 -5.70
C VAL A 97 16.07 -10.78 -5.72
N ALA A 98 17.13 -11.55 -5.98
CA ALA A 98 18.46 -11.00 -6.18
C ALA A 98 18.56 -10.31 -7.54
N GLY A 99 19.29 -9.19 -7.59
CA GLY A 99 19.49 -8.44 -8.82
C GLY A 99 20.08 -7.05 -8.53
N ASP A 100 20.03 -6.18 -9.51
CA ASP A 100 20.35 -4.77 -9.36
C ASP A 100 19.18 -3.94 -9.94
N PRO A 101 18.32 -3.42 -9.08
CA PRO A 101 18.29 -3.54 -7.62
C PRO A 101 17.85 -4.93 -7.11
N HIS A 102 18.21 -5.25 -5.88
CA HIS A 102 17.55 -6.33 -5.12
C HIS A 102 16.11 -5.92 -4.83
N ARG A 103 15.18 -6.88 -4.87
CA ARG A 103 13.76 -6.62 -4.62
C ARG A 103 13.23 -7.55 -3.54
N ALA A 104 12.42 -6.98 -2.64
CA ALA A 104 11.68 -7.73 -1.65
C ALA A 104 10.19 -7.39 -1.78
N PHE A 105 9.36 -8.43 -1.79
CA PHE A 105 7.91 -8.33 -1.92
C PHE A 105 7.26 -8.86 -0.67
N PHE A 106 6.45 -8.03 -0.02
CA PHE A 106 5.76 -8.34 1.22
C PHE A 106 4.25 -8.34 0.98
N PRO A 107 3.53 -9.43 1.27
CA PRO A 107 2.09 -9.44 1.12
C PRO A 107 1.43 -8.50 2.12
N VAL A 108 0.41 -7.80 1.67
CA VAL A 108 -0.42 -6.91 2.48
C VAL A 108 -1.84 -7.46 2.48
N ALA A 109 -2.33 -7.87 3.64
CA ALA A 109 -3.65 -8.43 3.81
C ALA A 109 -4.28 -7.99 5.13
N THR A 110 -5.60 -7.97 5.19
CA THR A 110 -6.36 -7.90 6.44
C THR A 110 -6.86 -9.30 6.83
N ASP A 111 -7.56 -9.41 7.95
CA ASP A 111 -8.21 -10.67 8.34
C ASP A 111 -9.35 -11.08 7.39
N ARG A 112 -9.80 -10.17 6.53
CA ARG A 112 -10.94 -10.38 5.63
C ARG A 112 -10.56 -10.55 4.18
N GLU A 113 -9.47 -9.90 3.73
CA GLU A 113 -9.08 -9.88 2.32
C GLU A 113 -7.57 -9.70 2.13
N GLN A 114 -7.09 -10.21 1.02
CA GLN A 114 -5.76 -9.91 0.50
C GLN A 114 -5.84 -8.56 -0.21
N LEU A 115 -5.05 -7.57 0.25
CA LEU A 115 -5.12 -6.21 -0.27
C LEU A 115 -4.17 -5.98 -1.44
N GLY A 116 -2.93 -6.42 -1.30
CA GLY A 116 -1.89 -6.15 -2.29
C GLY A 116 -0.50 -6.56 -1.84
N VAL A 117 0.50 -5.82 -2.29
CA VAL A 117 1.91 -6.11 -2.05
C VAL A 117 2.69 -4.82 -1.81
N MET A 118 3.54 -4.82 -0.80
CA MET A 118 4.60 -3.84 -0.60
C MET A 118 5.86 -4.33 -1.31
N GLU A 119 6.46 -3.49 -2.14
CA GLU A 119 7.70 -3.76 -2.86
C GLU A 119 8.79 -2.81 -2.38
N VAL A 120 9.95 -3.36 -2.04
CA VAL A 120 11.14 -2.61 -1.62
C VAL A 120 12.28 -2.92 -2.59
N GLU A 121 12.84 -1.90 -3.22
CA GLU A 121 14.03 -1.99 -4.06
C GLU A 121 15.23 -1.46 -3.29
N SER A 122 16.31 -2.23 -3.20
CA SER A 122 17.50 -1.89 -2.42
C SER A 122 18.80 -2.25 -3.14
N GLU A 123 19.91 -1.62 -2.74
CA GLU A 123 21.24 -1.93 -3.29
C GLU A 123 21.79 -3.26 -2.78
N ALA A 124 21.42 -3.63 -1.55
CA ALA A 124 21.77 -4.89 -0.94
C ALA A 124 20.50 -5.66 -0.54
N PRO A 125 20.56 -7.00 -0.43
CA PRO A 125 19.44 -7.78 0.07
C PRO A 125 19.00 -7.30 1.45
N LEU A 126 17.70 -7.22 1.70
CA LEU A 126 17.18 -6.95 3.03
C LEU A 126 17.52 -8.12 3.96
N ASP A 127 18.22 -7.83 5.06
CA ASP A 127 18.50 -8.80 6.08
C ASP A 127 17.26 -9.20 6.89
N GLU A 128 17.37 -10.21 7.75
CA GLU A 128 16.24 -10.68 8.55
C GLU A 128 15.70 -9.62 9.52
N ARG A 129 16.54 -8.71 9.99
CA ARG A 129 16.13 -7.62 10.88
C ARG A 129 15.24 -6.64 10.13
N ASP A 130 15.65 -6.24 8.93
CA ASP A 130 14.90 -5.31 8.07
C ASP A 130 13.59 -5.95 7.61
N GLN A 131 13.61 -7.24 7.24
CA GLN A 131 12.39 -7.98 6.89
C GLN A 131 11.40 -8.01 8.07
N ARG A 132 11.85 -8.27 9.29
CA ARG A 132 11.01 -8.26 10.49
C ARG A 132 10.47 -6.85 10.78
N LEU A 133 11.27 -5.81 10.56
CA LEU A 133 10.83 -4.42 10.72
C LEU A 133 9.69 -4.10 9.75
N VAL A 134 9.85 -4.42 8.47
CA VAL A 134 8.79 -4.23 7.46
C VAL A 134 7.52 -4.98 7.84
N MET A 135 7.63 -6.25 8.21
CA MET A 135 6.48 -7.07 8.61
C MET A 135 5.76 -6.53 9.85
N SER A 136 6.50 -5.97 10.81
CA SER A 136 5.92 -5.35 12.00
C SER A 136 5.15 -4.08 11.68
N ILE A 137 5.70 -3.24 10.81
CA ILE A 137 5.05 -2.01 10.34
C ILE A 137 3.80 -2.35 9.51
N LEU A 138 3.88 -3.34 8.61
CA LEU A 138 2.74 -3.80 7.82
C LEU A 138 1.63 -4.40 8.70
N ARG A 139 1.98 -5.06 9.81
CA ARG A 139 0.98 -5.55 10.78
C ARG A 139 0.23 -4.40 11.44
N ILE A 140 0.93 -3.33 11.82
CA ILE A 140 0.29 -2.13 12.39
C ILE A 140 -0.59 -1.45 11.33
N TYR A 141 -0.09 -1.28 10.13
CA TYR A 141 -0.83 -0.75 8.99
C TYR A 141 -2.13 -1.56 8.73
N ARG A 142 -2.02 -2.89 8.69
CA ARG A 142 -3.17 -3.79 8.52
C ARG A 142 -4.21 -3.65 9.61
N ASN A 143 -3.77 -3.60 10.87
CA ASN A 143 -4.68 -3.43 11.99
C ASN A 143 -5.42 -2.09 11.90
N PHE A 144 -4.73 -1.06 11.48
CA PHE A 144 -5.33 0.27 11.29
C PHE A 144 -6.31 0.31 10.12
N GLN A 145 -6.00 -0.36 9.01
CA GLN A 145 -6.92 -0.54 7.88
C GLN A 145 -8.22 -1.24 8.33
N GLY A 146 -8.12 -2.26 9.16
CA GLY A 146 -9.28 -2.95 9.72
C GLY A 146 -10.15 -2.04 10.61
N LEU A 147 -9.54 -1.16 11.39
CA LEU A 147 -10.26 -0.16 12.19
C LEU A 147 -10.95 0.89 11.31
N LEU A 148 -10.32 1.33 10.23
CA LEU A 148 -10.93 2.24 9.26
C LEU A 148 -12.12 1.58 8.58
N ASP A 149 -12.00 0.33 8.15
CA ASP A 149 -13.12 -0.43 7.58
C ASP A 149 -14.33 -0.47 8.53
N TYR A 150 -14.07 -0.77 9.80
CA TYR A 150 -15.12 -0.80 10.79
C TYR A 150 -15.80 0.57 11.00
N SER A 151 -15.01 1.65 11.00
CA SER A 151 -15.51 3.00 11.18
C SER A 151 -16.26 3.57 9.96
N GLU A 152 -15.89 3.10 8.74
CA GLU A 152 -16.41 3.59 7.47
C GLU A 152 -17.68 2.87 7.01
N ARG A 153 -17.93 1.65 7.54
CA ARG A 153 -19.04 0.82 7.12
C ARG A 153 -20.13 0.72 8.19
N ASP A 154 -21.36 0.68 7.72
CA ASP A 154 -22.50 0.31 8.55
C ASP A 154 -22.38 -1.17 8.96
N THR A 155 -22.50 -1.44 10.27
CA THR A 155 -22.29 -2.78 10.83
C THR A 155 -23.36 -3.80 10.44
N LEU A 156 -24.55 -3.34 10.03
CA LEU A 156 -25.67 -4.20 9.63
C LEU A 156 -25.60 -4.57 8.14
N THR A 157 -25.26 -3.60 7.28
CA THR A 157 -25.34 -3.76 5.82
C THR A 157 -24.00 -3.96 5.14
N GLY A 158 -22.88 -3.64 5.82
CA GLY A 158 -21.55 -3.65 5.23
C GLY A 158 -21.30 -2.52 4.21
N LEU A 159 -22.28 -1.65 3.99
CA LEU A 159 -22.16 -0.49 3.11
C LEU A 159 -21.42 0.66 3.81
N LEU A 160 -20.93 1.62 3.02
CA LEU A 160 -20.36 2.84 3.59
C LEU A 160 -21.42 3.57 4.43
N ASN A 161 -21.03 4.03 5.63
CA ASN A 161 -21.91 4.86 6.41
C ASN A 161 -22.07 6.23 5.74
N ARG A 162 -23.13 6.97 6.11
CA ARG A 162 -23.49 8.23 5.47
C ARG A 162 -22.34 9.24 5.44
N LYS A 163 -21.62 9.38 6.56
CA LYS A 163 -20.51 10.33 6.66
C LYS A 163 -19.38 9.98 5.67
N THR A 164 -18.98 8.72 5.64
CA THR A 164 -17.92 8.24 4.74
C THR A 164 -18.34 8.34 3.27
N PHE A 165 -19.62 8.07 2.97
CA PHE A 165 -20.15 8.25 1.63
C PHE A 165 -20.09 9.72 1.19
N ASP A 166 -20.54 10.64 2.03
CA ASP A 166 -20.54 12.08 1.74
C ASP A 166 -19.10 12.60 1.53
N GLU A 167 -18.15 12.19 2.37
CA GLU A 167 -16.73 12.54 2.25
C GLU A 167 -16.12 12.00 0.94
N SER A 168 -16.40 10.76 0.59
CA SER A 168 -15.92 10.13 -0.63
C SER A 168 -16.51 10.77 -1.88
N PHE A 169 -17.79 11.09 -1.84
CA PHE A 169 -18.49 11.79 -2.92
C PHE A 169 -17.92 13.20 -3.17
N LEU A 170 -17.71 13.96 -2.09
CA LEU A 170 -17.11 15.29 -2.19
C LEU A 170 -15.69 15.25 -2.75
N LYS A 171 -14.88 14.27 -2.37
CA LYS A 171 -13.54 14.08 -2.94
C LYS A 171 -13.58 13.78 -4.43
N MET A 172 -14.49 12.92 -4.89
CA MET A 172 -14.64 12.60 -6.31
C MET A 172 -15.08 13.81 -7.13
N VAL A 173 -16.00 14.62 -6.61
CA VAL A 173 -16.51 15.83 -7.30
C VAL A 173 -15.48 16.97 -7.29
N ALA A 174 -14.63 17.06 -6.27
CA ALA A 174 -13.61 18.10 -6.16
C ALA A 174 -12.35 17.83 -7.00
N GLN A 175 -12.16 16.61 -7.51
CA GLN A 175 -11.04 16.29 -8.38
C GLN A 175 -11.27 16.85 -9.78
N PRO A 176 -10.33 17.64 -10.35
CA PRO A 176 -10.48 18.13 -11.73
C PRO A 176 -10.50 16.95 -12.70
N ALA A 177 -11.42 16.99 -13.66
CA ALA A 177 -11.45 16.02 -14.74
C ALA A 177 -10.11 16.00 -15.47
N PRO A 178 -9.61 14.82 -15.87
CA PRO A 178 -8.39 14.73 -16.67
C PRO A 178 -8.60 15.52 -17.98
N ALA A 179 -7.62 16.36 -18.30
CA ALA A 179 -7.60 17.11 -19.54
C ALA A 179 -7.39 16.19 -20.75
#